data_fdb899386cc2c8066a60d6eb6520d372
#
_entry.id   fdb899386cc2c8066a60d6eb6520d372
#
_cell.length_a   1.000
_cell.length_b   1.000
_cell.length_c   1.000
_cell.angle_alpha   90.00
_cell.angle_beta   90.00
_cell.angle_gamma   90.00
#
_symmetry.space_group_name_H-M   'P 1'
#
loop_
_entity.id
_entity.type
_entity.pdbx_description
1 polymer ?
#
loop_
_entity_poly.entity_id
_entity_poly.type
_entity_poly.pdbx_seq_one_letter_code
_entity_poly.pdbx_strand_id
1 'polypeptide(L)'
;GHAVATLHSPASDPIHKATIIPRGRALGMVMRLPEKDQLSMRKDQMKAHLLIATGGRIAEEMIFGKDKITNGAASDIQMVTNLSKKMITEWGMSEKLGRLRYNSDSEEVFLGHSVAQSKNLSDSTAKLIDEEVRSLAEEAENNCRKILQDNIEELHIVAKGLLEYETLSGDEIKDLIKGIKPTRDAVSYTHLTLPTTYTV
;
A
#
# COMPACT_ATOMS: atom_id res chain seq x y z
N GLY A 1 7.56 3.86 5.12
CA GLY A 1 6.14 3.79 5.51
C GLY A 1 5.62 2.37 5.46
N HIS A 2 5.61 1.73 4.29
CA HIS A 2 5.08 0.36 4.11
C HIS A 2 5.67 -0.67 5.08
N ALA A 3 6.98 -0.65 5.31
CA ALA A 3 7.64 -1.61 6.20
C ALA A 3 7.16 -1.45 7.65
N VAL A 4 7.14 -0.22 8.18
CA VAL A 4 6.67 0.04 9.55
C VAL A 4 5.19 -0.28 9.68
N ALA A 5 4.35 0.12 8.70
CA ALA A 5 2.93 -0.25 8.68
C ALA A 5 2.73 -1.77 8.68
N THR A 6 3.57 -2.53 7.98
CA THR A 6 3.53 -4.01 7.97
C THR A 6 3.90 -4.60 9.33
N LEU A 7 4.96 -4.11 9.96
CA LEU A 7 5.40 -4.62 11.28
C LEU A 7 4.33 -4.47 12.36
N HIS A 8 3.55 -3.39 12.30
CA HIS A 8 2.49 -3.08 13.25
C HIS A 8 1.08 -3.50 12.80
N SER A 9 0.99 -4.34 11.74
CA SER A 9 -0.27 -4.92 11.24
C SER A 9 -0.30 -6.43 11.46
N PRO A 10 -0.86 -6.93 12.57
CA PRO A 10 -0.82 -8.37 12.92
C PRO A 10 -1.46 -9.30 11.88
N ALA A 11 -2.43 -8.78 11.10
CA ALA A 11 -3.10 -9.55 10.04
C ALA A 11 -2.32 -9.57 8.71
N SER A 12 -1.15 -8.92 8.65
CA SER A 12 -0.31 -8.88 7.45
C SER A 12 0.63 -10.07 7.38
N ASP A 13 0.96 -10.47 6.14
CA ASP A 13 2.08 -11.37 5.90
C ASP A 13 3.41 -10.72 6.33
N PRO A 14 4.39 -11.51 6.80
CA PRO A 14 5.68 -11.00 7.23
C PRO A 14 6.47 -10.37 6.08
N ILE A 15 7.31 -9.40 6.43
CA ILE A 15 8.23 -8.78 5.48
C ILE A 15 9.29 -9.82 5.11
N HIS A 16 9.40 -10.13 3.82
CA HIS A 16 10.53 -10.88 3.30
C HIS A 16 11.73 -9.96 3.11
N LYS A 17 11.54 -8.84 2.42
CA LYS A 17 12.58 -7.81 2.23
C LYS A 17 11.98 -6.46 1.87
N ALA A 18 12.73 -5.40 2.18
CA ALA A 18 12.52 -4.05 1.70
C ALA A 18 13.75 -3.59 0.92
N THR A 19 13.54 -2.85 -0.17
CA THR A 19 14.65 -2.34 -0.99
C THR A 19 14.33 -0.97 -1.56
N ILE A 20 15.35 -0.13 -1.71
CA ILE A 20 15.30 1.15 -2.42
C ILE A 20 15.96 1.06 -3.80
N ILE A 21 16.43 -0.13 -4.20
CA ILE A 21 16.98 -0.33 -5.54
C ILE A 21 15.84 -0.30 -6.56
N PRO A 22 15.88 0.62 -7.55
CA PRO A 22 14.83 0.73 -8.54
C PRO A 22 14.69 -0.53 -9.39
N ARG A 23 13.43 -0.93 -9.65
CA ARG A 23 13.11 -2.03 -10.56
C ARG A 23 11.93 -1.63 -11.45
N GLY A 24 12.21 -1.43 -12.73
CA GLY A 24 11.22 -0.92 -13.68
C GLY A 24 10.74 0.47 -13.29
N ARG A 25 9.44 0.64 -13.04
CA ARG A 25 8.86 1.93 -12.62
C ARG A 25 8.85 2.13 -11.10
N ALA A 26 9.13 1.10 -10.32
CA ALA A 26 9.16 1.20 -8.86
C ALA A 26 10.52 1.70 -8.40
N LEU A 27 10.54 2.77 -7.61
CA LEU A 27 11.76 3.35 -7.01
C LEU A 27 12.21 2.60 -5.75
N GLY A 28 11.41 1.66 -5.29
CA GLY A 28 11.65 0.77 -4.17
C GLY A 28 10.43 -0.13 -3.94
N MET A 29 10.59 -1.15 -3.10
CA MET A 29 9.48 -2.05 -2.77
C MET A 29 9.64 -2.68 -1.39
N VAL A 30 8.53 -3.05 -0.78
CA VAL A 30 8.47 -3.97 0.35
C VAL A 30 7.79 -5.25 -0.13
N MET A 31 8.54 -6.35 -0.12
CA MET A 31 8.04 -7.67 -0.47
C MET A 31 7.60 -8.38 0.80
N ARG A 32 6.37 -8.87 0.79
CA ARG A 32 5.78 -9.71 1.82
C ARG A 32 5.57 -11.11 1.25
N LEU A 33 5.78 -12.12 2.04
CA LEU A 33 5.53 -13.51 1.62
C LEU A 33 4.63 -14.18 2.65
N PRO A 34 3.53 -14.80 2.22
CA PRO A 34 2.68 -15.58 3.09
C PRO A 34 3.46 -16.79 3.63
N GLU A 35 3.29 -17.09 4.92
CA GLU A 35 3.91 -18.27 5.54
C GLU A 35 3.28 -19.58 5.08
N LYS A 36 2.06 -19.52 4.57
CA LYS A 36 1.28 -20.67 4.09
C LYS A 36 0.52 -20.30 2.84
N ASP A 37 0.28 -21.27 1.98
CA ASP A 37 -0.61 -21.11 0.84
C ASP A 37 -2.02 -20.73 1.31
N GLN A 38 -2.51 -19.58 0.83
CA GLN A 38 -3.83 -19.05 1.18
C GLN A 38 -4.76 -19.17 -0.02
N LEU A 39 -5.81 -19.97 0.11
CA LEU A 39 -6.85 -20.10 -0.90
C LEU A 39 -7.86 -18.94 -0.87
N SER A 40 -7.96 -18.25 0.26
CA SER A 40 -8.86 -17.11 0.46
C SER A 40 -8.26 -16.11 1.43
N MET A 41 -8.61 -14.83 1.28
CA MET A 41 -8.17 -13.75 2.15
C MET A 41 -9.30 -13.33 3.07
N ARG A 42 -9.01 -13.21 4.37
CA ARG A 42 -9.98 -12.74 5.37
C ARG A 42 -10.15 -11.21 5.30
N LYS A 43 -11.26 -10.71 5.83
CA LYS A 43 -11.58 -9.26 5.88
C LYS A 43 -10.51 -8.46 6.63
N ASP A 44 -9.96 -8.99 7.74
CA ASP A 44 -8.90 -8.34 8.51
C ASP A 44 -7.58 -8.24 7.71
N GLN A 45 -7.24 -9.26 6.94
CA GLN A 45 -6.08 -9.25 6.04
C GLN A 45 -6.26 -8.22 4.92
N MET A 46 -7.45 -8.15 4.31
CA MET A 46 -7.76 -7.13 3.30
C MET A 46 -7.63 -5.71 3.87
N LYS A 47 -8.16 -5.46 5.08
CA LYS A 47 -7.98 -4.18 5.78
C LYS A 47 -6.51 -3.87 6.06
N ALA A 48 -5.70 -4.87 6.45
CA ALA A 48 -4.27 -4.70 6.61
C ALA A 48 -3.58 -4.34 5.28
N HIS A 49 -3.99 -4.97 4.17
CA HIS A 49 -3.47 -4.61 2.84
C HIS A 49 -3.80 -3.16 2.45
N LEU A 50 -5.04 -2.70 2.70
CA LEU A 50 -5.42 -1.30 2.47
C LEU A 50 -4.54 -0.35 3.30
N LEU A 51 -4.41 -0.62 4.60
CA LEU A 51 -3.61 0.16 5.53
C LEU A 51 -2.14 0.25 5.08
N ILE A 52 -1.53 -0.88 4.76
CA ILE A 52 -0.11 -0.91 4.36
C ILE A 52 0.11 -0.15 3.05
N ALA A 53 -0.81 -0.25 2.09
CA ALA A 53 -0.70 0.46 0.82
C ALA A 53 -0.69 1.98 1.00
N THR A 54 -1.40 2.51 1.99
CA THR A 54 -1.37 3.96 2.27
C THR A 54 -0.06 4.42 2.91
N GLY A 55 0.76 3.49 3.43
CA GLY A 55 1.94 3.77 4.24
C GLY A 55 3.02 4.59 3.53
N GLY A 56 3.20 4.42 2.22
CA GLY A 56 4.16 5.20 1.45
C GLY A 56 3.78 6.67 1.38
N ARG A 57 2.53 6.95 0.99
CA ARG A 57 1.98 8.31 0.89
C ARG A 57 1.99 9.03 2.24
N ILE A 58 1.56 8.34 3.29
CA ILE A 58 1.48 8.94 4.63
C ILE A 58 2.86 9.26 5.18
N ALA A 59 3.83 8.35 5.01
CA ALA A 59 5.21 8.62 5.41
C ALA A 59 5.80 9.82 4.66
N GLU A 60 5.57 9.92 3.35
CA GLU A 60 5.99 11.06 2.53
C GLU A 60 5.37 12.37 3.04
N GLU A 61 4.07 12.38 3.31
CA GLU A 61 3.36 13.54 3.84
C GLU A 61 3.86 13.96 5.24
N MET A 62 4.11 12.99 6.12
CA MET A 62 4.59 13.26 7.48
C MET A 62 6.01 13.85 7.50
N ILE A 63 6.90 13.37 6.62
CA ILE A 63 8.30 13.79 6.61
C ILE A 63 8.53 15.06 5.79
N PHE A 64 7.87 15.20 4.65
CA PHE A 64 8.12 16.31 3.71
C PHE A 64 7.02 17.36 3.70
N GLY A 65 5.86 17.08 4.30
CA GLY A 65 4.68 17.94 4.29
C GLY A 65 3.79 17.71 3.06
N LYS A 66 2.55 18.19 3.18
CA LYS A 66 1.48 17.96 2.17
C LYS A 66 1.80 18.52 0.79
N ASP A 67 2.53 19.63 0.73
CA ASP A 67 2.83 20.30 -0.54
C ASP A 67 3.99 19.64 -1.33
N LYS A 68 4.71 18.71 -0.71
CA LYS A 68 5.88 18.03 -1.31
C LYS A 68 5.64 16.56 -1.61
N ILE A 69 4.39 16.12 -1.56
CA ILE A 69 4.02 14.77 -1.94
C ILE A 69 4.17 14.56 -3.45
N THR A 70 4.58 13.36 -3.84
CA THR A 70 4.83 13.02 -5.23
C THR A 70 3.74 12.10 -5.80
N ASN A 71 3.79 11.80 -7.08
CA ASN A 71 2.92 10.82 -7.72
C ASN A 71 3.40 9.36 -7.55
N GLY A 72 4.43 9.12 -6.75
CA GLY A 72 5.01 7.80 -6.52
C GLY A 72 4.03 6.77 -5.96
N ALA A 73 3.05 7.22 -5.18
CA ALA A 73 2.02 6.36 -4.60
C ALA A 73 0.84 6.04 -5.55
N ALA A 74 0.92 6.34 -6.85
CA ALA A 74 -0.21 6.17 -7.77
C ALA A 74 -0.71 4.71 -7.85
N SER A 75 0.21 3.74 -7.86
CA SER A 75 -0.12 2.30 -7.86
C SER A 75 -0.80 1.86 -6.56
N ASP A 76 -0.35 2.38 -5.43
CA ASP A 76 -0.92 2.07 -4.12
C ASP A 76 -2.34 2.64 -3.99
N ILE A 77 -2.56 3.87 -4.44
CA ILE A 77 -3.88 4.50 -4.48
C ILE A 77 -4.82 3.69 -5.37
N GLN A 78 -4.36 3.24 -6.54
CA GLN A 78 -5.14 2.40 -7.44
C GLN A 78 -5.50 1.07 -6.77
N MET A 79 -4.55 0.43 -6.07
CA MET A 79 -4.78 -0.81 -5.34
C MET A 79 -5.81 -0.62 -4.22
N VAL A 80 -5.68 0.43 -3.41
CA VAL A 80 -6.65 0.77 -2.35
C VAL A 80 -8.05 0.94 -2.94
N THR A 81 -8.17 1.70 -4.03
CA THR A 81 -9.46 1.93 -4.70
C THR A 81 -10.07 0.63 -5.20
N ASN A 82 -9.30 -0.19 -5.90
CA ASN A 82 -9.80 -1.44 -6.48
C ASN A 82 -10.18 -2.46 -5.41
N LEU A 83 -9.34 -2.63 -4.38
CA LEU A 83 -9.61 -3.57 -3.29
C LEU A 83 -10.84 -3.14 -2.49
N SER A 84 -10.96 -1.85 -2.12
CA SER A 84 -12.13 -1.31 -1.42
C SER A 84 -13.41 -1.51 -2.23
N LYS A 85 -13.38 -1.23 -3.55
CA LYS A 85 -14.53 -1.49 -4.43
C LYS A 85 -14.94 -2.95 -4.41
N LYS A 86 -14.00 -3.89 -4.59
CA LYS A 86 -14.30 -5.33 -4.57
C LYS A 86 -14.87 -5.78 -3.23
N MET A 87 -14.33 -5.32 -2.11
CA MET A 87 -14.84 -5.62 -0.77
C MET A 87 -16.31 -5.20 -0.64
N ILE A 88 -16.67 -4.04 -1.16
CA ILE A 88 -18.03 -3.49 -1.05
C ILE A 88 -18.98 -4.09 -2.08
N THR A 89 -18.57 -4.16 -3.36
CA THR A 89 -19.49 -4.48 -4.47
C THR A 89 -19.54 -5.96 -4.84
N GLU A 90 -18.47 -6.72 -4.57
CA GLU A 90 -18.36 -8.12 -4.99
C GLU A 90 -18.48 -9.10 -3.82
N TRP A 91 -17.87 -8.76 -2.67
CA TRP A 91 -17.71 -9.70 -1.57
C TRP A 91 -18.67 -9.43 -0.39
N GLY A 92 -19.56 -8.44 -0.53
CA GLY A 92 -20.62 -8.17 0.47
C GLY A 92 -20.08 -7.85 1.85
N MET A 93 -18.98 -7.09 1.93
CA MET A 93 -18.31 -6.78 3.20
C MET A 93 -18.78 -5.47 3.85
N SER A 94 -19.75 -4.76 3.25
CA SER A 94 -20.41 -3.61 3.85
C SER A 94 -21.64 -4.06 4.67
N GLU A 95 -21.78 -3.53 5.87
CA GLU A 95 -22.97 -3.78 6.69
C GLU A 95 -24.20 -3.01 6.17
N LYS A 96 -23.98 -1.82 5.59
CA LYS A 96 -25.06 -0.98 5.04
C LYS A 96 -25.63 -1.50 3.73
N LEU A 97 -24.79 -2.05 2.87
CA LEU A 97 -25.16 -2.61 1.57
C LEU A 97 -25.57 -4.09 1.66
N GLY A 98 -25.24 -4.75 2.76
CA GLY A 98 -25.52 -6.16 2.96
C GLY A 98 -24.65 -7.10 2.12
N ARG A 99 -25.08 -8.37 2.05
CA ARG A 99 -24.35 -9.44 1.36
C ARG A 99 -24.86 -9.61 -0.06
N LEU A 100 -24.83 -8.53 -0.83
CA LEU A 100 -25.27 -8.48 -2.22
C LEU A 100 -24.11 -8.16 -3.13
N ARG A 101 -24.16 -8.63 -4.37
CA ARG A 101 -23.21 -8.29 -5.43
C ARG A 101 -23.80 -7.17 -6.28
N TYR A 102 -23.07 -6.06 -6.38
CA TYR A 102 -23.48 -4.85 -7.10
C TYR A 102 -22.72 -4.61 -8.39
N ASN A 103 -21.82 -5.53 -8.80
CA ASN A 103 -21.15 -5.41 -10.08
C ASN A 103 -22.19 -5.65 -11.19
N SER A 104 -22.34 -4.69 -12.07
CA SER A 104 -22.79 -4.99 -13.44
C SER A 104 -21.64 -5.75 -14.07
N ASP A 105 -21.85 -7.02 -14.34
CA ASP A 105 -20.92 -7.77 -15.18
C ASP A 105 -20.64 -6.92 -16.41
N SER A 106 -19.39 -6.48 -16.58
CA SER A 106 -18.89 -6.12 -17.88
C SER A 106 -18.80 -7.45 -18.62
N GLU A 107 -19.95 -7.93 -19.11
CA GLU A 107 -19.97 -9.03 -20.05
C GLU A 107 -19.04 -8.64 -21.19
N GLU A 108 -18.13 -9.54 -21.46
CA GLU A 108 -17.20 -9.47 -22.57
C GLU A 108 -17.90 -8.92 -23.80
N VAL A 109 -17.34 -7.85 -24.36
CA VAL A 109 -17.76 -7.30 -25.65
C VAL A 109 -17.47 -8.38 -26.71
N PHE A 110 -18.39 -9.32 -26.86
CA PHE A 110 -18.36 -10.25 -27.95
C PHE A 110 -19.01 -9.56 -29.15
N LEU A 111 -18.20 -9.26 -30.16
CA LEU A 111 -18.61 -8.75 -31.46
C LEU A 111 -19.25 -7.35 -31.50
N GLY A 112 -18.49 -6.30 -31.17
CA GLY A 112 -18.66 -4.98 -31.82
C GLY A 112 -19.97 -4.23 -31.61
N HIS A 113 -20.92 -4.70 -30.81
CA HIS A 113 -22.12 -3.97 -30.42
C HIS A 113 -21.96 -3.45 -29.00
N SER A 114 -21.82 -2.13 -28.88
CA SER A 114 -22.00 -1.42 -27.61
C SER A 114 -23.48 -1.48 -27.24
N VAL A 115 -23.87 -2.50 -26.48
CA VAL A 115 -25.16 -2.49 -25.80
C VAL A 115 -25.08 -1.41 -24.74
N ALA A 116 -25.94 -0.42 -24.80
CA ALA A 116 -26.06 0.63 -23.80
C ALA A 116 -26.14 -0.04 -22.41
N GLN A 117 -25.13 0.21 -21.55
CA GLN A 117 -25.12 -0.28 -20.18
C GLN A 117 -26.35 0.31 -19.47
N SER A 118 -27.36 -0.53 -19.26
CA SER A 118 -28.42 -0.17 -18.34
C SER A 118 -27.79 -0.01 -16.95
N LYS A 119 -27.85 1.19 -16.39
CA LYS A 119 -27.53 1.43 -14.98
C LYS A 119 -28.51 0.60 -14.14
N ASN A 120 -28.11 -0.62 -13.78
CA ASN A 120 -28.91 -1.51 -12.94
C ASN A 120 -28.90 -1.08 -11.45
N LEU A 121 -28.23 0.03 -11.12
CA LEU A 121 -28.15 0.58 -9.78
C LEU A 121 -28.94 1.87 -9.68
N SER A 122 -29.73 2.01 -8.62
CA SER A 122 -30.34 3.30 -8.30
C SER A 122 -29.28 4.31 -7.90
N ASP A 123 -29.51 5.60 -8.14
CA ASP A 123 -28.57 6.68 -7.78
C ASP A 123 -28.28 6.68 -6.27
N SER A 124 -29.26 6.33 -5.43
CA SER A 124 -29.06 6.19 -3.97
C SER A 124 -28.12 5.05 -3.61
N THR A 125 -28.22 3.90 -4.28
CA THR A 125 -27.31 2.77 -4.06
C THR A 125 -25.90 3.09 -4.56
N ALA A 126 -25.77 3.72 -5.72
CA ALA A 126 -24.47 4.13 -6.24
C ALA A 126 -23.76 5.10 -5.28
N LYS A 127 -24.49 6.10 -4.75
CA LYS A 127 -23.96 7.02 -3.74
C LYS A 127 -23.52 6.30 -2.47
N LEU A 128 -24.30 5.34 -1.99
CA LEU A 128 -23.94 4.57 -0.81
C LEU A 128 -22.70 3.70 -1.03
N ILE A 129 -22.54 3.13 -2.22
CA ILE A 129 -21.31 2.40 -2.61
C ILE A 129 -20.09 3.34 -2.54
N ASP A 130 -20.20 4.54 -3.12
CA ASP A 130 -19.08 5.51 -3.11
C ASP A 130 -18.74 5.95 -1.69
N GLU A 131 -19.73 6.15 -0.83
CA GLU A 131 -19.52 6.49 0.59
C GLU A 131 -18.81 5.36 1.34
N GLU A 132 -19.23 4.10 1.16
CA GLU A 132 -18.62 2.94 1.82
C GLU A 132 -17.19 2.68 1.33
N VAL A 133 -16.93 2.81 0.03
CA VAL A 133 -15.58 2.69 -0.55
C VAL A 133 -14.65 3.76 0.03
N ARG A 134 -15.12 5.01 0.07
CA ARG A 134 -14.37 6.13 0.67
C ARG A 134 -14.10 5.89 2.14
N SER A 135 -15.09 5.46 2.90
CA SER A 135 -14.97 5.17 4.34
C SER A 135 -13.90 4.12 4.62
N LEU A 136 -13.82 3.05 3.81
CA LEU A 136 -12.77 2.03 3.96
C LEU A 136 -11.37 2.60 3.69
N ALA A 137 -11.23 3.43 2.66
CA ALA A 137 -9.95 4.05 2.32
C ALA A 137 -9.51 5.04 3.41
N GLU A 138 -10.42 5.87 3.92
CA GLU A 138 -10.15 6.82 5.00
C GLU A 138 -9.85 6.11 6.33
N GLU A 139 -10.54 5.01 6.65
CA GLU A 139 -10.23 4.16 7.81
C GLU A 139 -8.80 3.63 7.74
N ALA A 140 -8.42 3.09 6.57
CA ALA A 140 -7.08 2.55 6.34
C ALA A 140 -6.00 3.65 6.48
N GLU A 141 -6.24 4.82 5.90
CA GLU A 141 -5.34 5.96 5.95
C GLU A 141 -5.15 6.48 7.39
N ASN A 142 -6.26 6.67 8.13
CA ASN A 142 -6.22 7.14 9.50
C ASN A 142 -5.50 6.17 10.44
N ASN A 143 -5.77 4.87 10.29
CA ASN A 143 -5.10 3.83 11.08
C ASN A 143 -3.60 3.76 10.75
N CYS A 144 -3.22 3.86 9.48
CA CYS A 144 -1.83 3.88 9.08
C CYS A 144 -1.11 5.12 9.59
N ARG A 145 -1.73 6.29 9.52
CA ARG A 145 -1.19 7.54 10.06
C ARG A 145 -0.90 7.43 11.54
N LYS A 146 -1.84 6.88 12.30
CA LYS A 146 -1.66 6.63 13.74
C LYS A 146 -0.47 5.69 13.99
N ILE A 147 -0.40 4.57 13.30
CA ILE A 147 0.73 3.63 13.44
C ILE A 147 2.07 4.34 13.16
N LEU A 148 2.17 5.09 12.07
CA LEU A 148 3.42 5.77 11.73
C LEU A 148 3.77 6.91 12.68
N GLN A 149 2.78 7.61 13.24
CA GLN A 149 3.00 8.63 14.26
C GLN A 149 3.50 8.02 15.58
N ASP A 150 2.85 6.94 16.02
CA ASP A 150 3.22 6.25 17.26
C ASP A 150 4.61 5.58 17.14
N ASN A 151 5.08 5.27 15.92
CA ASN A 151 6.34 4.59 15.64
C ASN A 151 7.28 5.41 14.72
N ILE A 152 7.29 6.73 14.90
CA ILE A 152 8.07 7.63 14.03
C ILE A 152 9.59 7.37 14.10
N GLU A 153 10.10 6.97 15.26
CA GLU A 153 11.50 6.61 15.43
C GLU A 153 11.88 5.38 14.62
N GLU A 154 11.02 4.36 14.58
CA GLU A 154 11.23 3.18 13.75
C GLU A 154 11.24 3.54 12.25
N LEU A 155 10.37 4.48 11.84
CA LEU A 155 10.36 4.98 10.46
C LEU A 155 11.72 5.58 10.08
N HIS A 156 12.32 6.38 10.96
CA HIS A 156 13.64 6.96 10.75
C HIS A 156 14.76 5.91 10.76
N ILE A 157 14.70 4.95 11.67
CA ILE A 157 15.69 3.87 11.76
C ILE A 157 15.69 3.03 10.48
N VAL A 158 14.51 2.59 10.03
CA VAL A 158 14.37 1.80 8.81
C VAL A 158 14.79 2.60 7.57
N ALA A 159 14.44 3.87 7.48
CA ALA A 159 14.86 4.73 6.38
C ALA A 159 16.40 4.89 6.32
N LYS A 160 17.05 5.13 7.45
CA LYS A 160 18.52 5.19 7.54
C LYS A 160 19.17 3.86 7.16
N GLY A 161 18.62 2.74 7.67
CA GLY A 161 19.12 1.40 7.31
C GLY A 161 18.99 1.12 5.81
N LEU A 162 17.90 1.52 5.16
CA LEU A 162 17.76 1.38 3.72
C LEU A 162 18.72 2.27 2.93
N LEU A 163 19.03 3.46 3.41
CA LEU A 163 20.06 4.30 2.80
C LEU A 163 21.46 3.72 2.97
N GLU A 164 21.73 3.03 4.08
CA GLU A 164 23.05 2.43 4.38
C GLU A 164 23.25 1.09 3.67
N TYR A 165 22.22 0.24 3.57
CA TYR A 165 22.31 -1.14 3.06
C TYR A 165 21.55 -1.40 1.76
N GLU A 166 20.78 -0.44 1.25
CA GLU A 166 19.89 -0.47 0.06
C GLU A 166 18.79 -1.52 0.09
N THR A 167 19.04 -2.67 0.70
CA THR A 167 18.08 -3.77 0.85
C THR A 167 18.22 -4.34 2.25
N LEU A 168 17.09 -4.56 2.92
CA LEU A 168 17.01 -5.17 4.24
C LEU A 168 16.04 -6.35 4.20
N SER A 169 16.39 -7.47 4.81
CA SER A 169 15.46 -8.55 5.09
C SER A 169 14.49 -8.16 6.21
N GLY A 170 13.39 -8.90 6.35
CA GLY A 170 12.43 -8.67 7.44
C GLY A 170 13.07 -8.79 8.83
N ASP A 171 14.01 -9.70 9.01
CA ASP A 171 14.70 -9.89 10.28
C ASP A 171 15.72 -8.77 10.53
N GLU A 172 16.48 -8.35 9.51
CA GLU A 172 17.38 -7.20 9.62
C GLU A 172 16.62 -5.91 9.99
N ILE A 173 15.39 -5.72 9.48
CA ILE A 173 14.56 -4.57 9.87
C ILE A 173 14.20 -4.63 11.35
N LYS A 174 13.75 -5.80 11.85
CA LYS A 174 13.43 -6.01 13.27
C LYS A 174 14.64 -5.79 14.17
N ASP A 175 15.80 -6.25 13.74
CA ASP A 175 17.06 -6.12 14.49
C ASP A 175 17.54 -4.68 14.53
N LEU A 176 17.45 -3.94 13.41
CA LEU A 176 17.77 -2.52 13.36
C LEU A 176 16.93 -1.69 14.34
N ILE A 177 15.63 -1.99 14.43
CA ILE A 177 14.73 -1.33 15.39
C ILE A 177 15.17 -1.58 16.84
N LYS A 178 15.75 -2.76 17.13
CA LYS A 178 16.33 -3.09 18.43
C LYS A 178 17.76 -2.54 18.63
N GLY A 179 18.30 -1.81 17.65
CA GLY A 179 19.66 -1.27 17.70
C GLY A 179 20.75 -2.23 17.24
N ILE A 180 20.41 -3.38 16.68
CA ILE A 180 21.35 -4.38 16.16
C ILE A 180 21.57 -4.11 14.67
N LYS A 181 22.82 -3.86 14.28
CA LYS A 181 23.17 -3.63 12.87
C LYS A 181 23.32 -4.93 12.09
N PRO A 182 23.00 -4.95 10.79
CA PRO A 182 23.34 -6.06 9.89
C PRO A 182 24.84 -6.41 9.95
N THR A 183 25.17 -7.68 9.85
CA THR A 183 26.57 -8.17 9.92
C THR A 183 27.36 -7.97 8.61
N ARG A 184 26.70 -7.58 7.54
CA ARG A 184 27.30 -7.28 6.25
C ARG A 184 27.75 -5.83 6.16
N ASP A 185 28.72 -5.56 5.27
CA ASP A 185 29.21 -4.21 5.03
C ASP A 185 28.12 -3.30 4.46
N ALA A 186 28.14 -2.04 4.89
CA ALA A 186 27.33 -0.99 4.29
C ALA A 186 27.74 -0.77 2.83
N VAL A 187 26.79 -0.37 1.98
CA VAL A 187 27.10 -0.05 0.57
C VAL A 187 27.92 1.23 0.53
N SER A 188 29.19 1.09 0.12
CA SER A 188 30.08 2.25 -0.04
C SER A 188 29.73 2.99 -1.33
N TYR A 189 29.07 4.14 -1.20
CA TYR A 189 28.82 5.06 -2.34
C TYR A 189 30.11 5.79 -2.73
N THR A 190 31.05 5.11 -3.41
CA THR A 190 32.22 5.76 -3.93
C THR A 190 31.99 6.47 -5.28
N HIS A 191 30.82 6.29 -5.93
CA HIS A 191 30.53 6.89 -7.24
C HIS A 191 29.02 7.12 -7.46
N LEU A 192 28.43 8.12 -6.80
CA LEU A 192 27.23 8.78 -7.29
C LEU A 192 27.35 10.29 -7.07
N THR A 193 28.26 10.91 -7.77
CA THR A 193 28.02 12.28 -8.22
C THR A 193 26.90 12.19 -9.26
N LEU A 194 25.68 12.57 -8.87
CA LEU A 194 24.63 12.85 -9.83
C LEU A 194 25.19 13.83 -10.86
N PRO A 195 25.05 13.59 -12.17
CA PRO A 195 25.39 14.61 -13.16
C PRO A 195 24.42 15.77 -12.98
N THR A 196 24.90 16.83 -12.35
CA THR A 196 24.24 18.15 -12.31
C THR A 196 24.45 18.83 -13.66
N THR A 197 23.81 18.33 -14.71
CA THR A 197 23.70 19.04 -15.97
C THR A 197 22.38 18.70 -16.64
N TYR A 198 21.31 19.37 -16.19
CA TYR A 198 20.28 19.77 -17.12
C TYR A 198 20.51 21.24 -17.43
N THR A 199 21.28 21.49 -18.46
CA THR A 199 21.30 22.79 -19.16
C THR A 199 20.26 22.71 -20.27
N VAL A 200 19.22 23.59 -20.19
CA VAL A 200 18.30 24.12 -21.21
C VAL A 200 17.55 23.11 -22.07
#